data_dd3919adfb59517237fe3391d3ea381f
#
_entry.id   dd3919adfb59517237fe3391d3ea381f
#
_cell.length_a   1.000
_cell.length_b   1.000
_cell.length_c   1.000
_cell.angle_alpha   90.00
_cell.angle_beta   90.00
_cell.angle_gamma   90.00
#
_symmetry.space_group_name_H-M   'P 1'
#
loop_
_entity.id
_entity.type
_entity.pdbx_description
1 polymer ?
#
loop_
_entity_poly.entity_id
_entity_poly.type
_entity_poly.pdbx_seq_one_letter_code
_entity_poly.pdbx_strand_id
1 'polypeptide(L)'
;MDFFTHLVFGGLMYLLFLKEVTLDYLFLALFFSILPDLDILLAPLKKIIKSNYLGHRGGSHSYIIGIIISFFIGLISSNLTLKPFFLVWIIGILFYGLHVSMDLLTTTKIPYLYPLSKKEHSFYVEKAGSQFTFFNSILFLILSGVIFRLFANMSLNLLLINIYTSLFIIYYFYRIMSKIFISATLENHQKYLPGVLPFYFKLYSYEINGNEVVASIEKRSHFSKKKEIIQINAVLNTQEKISFDKAWELNNKHYYFAKWTPLPVIVRKEGIFSIRFFFLETMMRYRNMYIQYDFDIDTQNFIGTNRGSGRIQSN
;
A
#
# COMPACT_ATOMS: atom_id res chain seq x y z
N MET A 1 -1.80 -0.19 -4.97
CA MET A 1 -2.27 1.18 -5.30
C MET A 1 -3.78 1.26 -5.17
N ASP A 2 -4.48 2.18 -5.85
CA ASP A 2 -5.94 2.10 -5.98
C ASP A 2 -6.31 1.55 -7.37
N PHE A 3 -7.52 1.05 -7.50
CA PHE A 3 -8.05 0.43 -8.71
C PHE A 3 -7.94 1.33 -9.96
N PHE A 4 -8.29 2.61 -9.84
CA PHE A 4 -8.27 3.54 -10.98
C PHE A 4 -6.85 3.84 -11.44
N THR A 5 -5.90 3.94 -10.50
CA THR A 5 -4.49 4.13 -10.84
C THR A 5 -3.93 2.93 -11.60
N HIS A 6 -4.26 1.69 -11.20
CA HIS A 6 -3.86 0.49 -11.94
C HIS A 6 -4.47 0.45 -13.34
N LEU A 7 -5.75 0.80 -13.47
CA LEU A 7 -6.46 0.86 -14.75
C LEU A 7 -5.80 1.86 -15.71
N VAL A 8 -5.60 3.10 -15.24
CA VAL A 8 -5.00 4.17 -16.06
C VAL A 8 -3.57 3.82 -16.44
N PHE A 9 -2.76 3.37 -15.48
CA PHE A 9 -1.38 3.02 -15.74
C PHE A 9 -1.26 1.84 -16.71
N GLY A 10 -2.10 0.81 -16.56
CA GLY A 10 -2.18 -0.30 -17.51
C GLY A 10 -2.50 0.17 -18.92
N GLY A 11 -3.51 1.04 -19.09
CA GLY A 11 -3.87 1.62 -20.37
C GLY A 11 -2.75 2.45 -20.99
N LEU A 12 -2.09 3.31 -20.20
CA LEU A 12 -0.96 4.12 -20.65
C LEU A 12 0.21 3.25 -21.12
N MET A 13 0.55 2.21 -20.36
CA MET A 13 1.63 1.28 -20.73
C MET A 13 1.28 0.46 -21.97
N TYR A 14 0.02 0.05 -22.13
CA TYR A 14 -0.44 -0.62 -23.34
C TYR A 14 -0.20 0.26 -24.57
N LEU A 15 -0.64 1.52 -24.52
CA LEU A 15 -0.49 2.48 -25.63
C LEU A 15 0.98 2.85 -25.90
N LEU A 16 1.84 2.78 -24.89
CA LEU A 16 3.27 3.06 -25.04
C LEU A 16 4.04 1.89 -25.70
N PHE A 17 3.73 0.66 -25.32
CA PHE A 17 4.50 -0.52 -25.73
C PHE A 17 3.97 -1.19 -26.99
N LEU A 18 2.66 -1.10 -27.25
CA LEU A 18 2.03 -1.78 -28.38
C LEU A 18 1.64 -0.77 -29.46
N LYS A 19 2.37 -0.82 -30.59
CA LYS A 19 2.18 0.10 -31.71
C LYS A 19 0.83 -0.11 -32.43
N GLU A 20 0.35 -1.36 -32.48
CA GLU A 20 -0.93 -1.70 -33.07
C GLU A 20 -1.99 -1.83 -31.97
N VAL A 21 -2.83 -0.80 -31.85
CA VAL A 21 -3.89 -0.77 -30.84
C VAL A 21 -5.13 -1.45 -31.41
N THR A 22 -5.37 -2.67 -30.95
CA THR A 22 -6.68 -3.29 -31.11
C THR A 22 -7.44 -3.18 -29.79
N LEU A 23 -8.73 -2.83 -29.87
CA LEU A 23 -9.57 -2.66 -28.67
C LEU A 23 -9.60 -3.92 -27.80
N ASP A 24 -9.60 -5.07 -28.42
CA ASP A 24 -9.64 -6.36 -27.71
C ASP A 24 -8.42 -6.58 -26.81
N TYR A 25 -7.23 -6.29 -27.31
CA TYR A 25 -6.00 -6.43 -26.52
C TYR A 25 -5.85 -5.31 -25.47
N LEU A 26 -6.36 -4.11 -25.77
CA LEU A 26 -6.46 -3.05 -24.77
C LEU A 26 -7.36 -3.50 -23.60
N PHE A 27 -8.55 -4.05 -23.88
CA PHE A 27 -9.43 -4.57 -22.82
C PHE A 27 -8.79 -5.70 -22.03
N LEU A 28 -8.05 -6.59 -22.66
CA LEU A 28 -7.29 -7.64 -21.97
C LEU A 28 -6.20 -7.05 -21.06
N ALA A 29 -5.44 -6.07 -21.56
CA ALA A 29 -4.41 -5.39 -20.77
C ALA A 29 -5.00 -4.69 -19.54
N LEU A 30 -6.10 -3.94 -19.72
CA LEU A 30 -6.82 -3.29 -18.63
C LEU A 30 -7.36 -4.32 -17.63
N PHE A 31 -7.95 -5.41 -18.09
CA PHE A 31 -8.45 -6.50 -17.25
C PHE A 31 -7.33 -7.10 -16.41
N PHE A 32 -6.19 -7.47 -17.00
CA PHE A 32 -5.05 -8.02 -16.27
C PHE A 32 -4.44 -7.00 -15.29
N SER A 33 -4.49 -5.71 -15.62
CA SER A 33 -3.99 -4.64 -14.75
C SER A 33 -4.81 -4.45 -13.46
N ILE A 34 -6.08 -4.90 -13.45
CA ILE A 34 -6.95 -4.79 -12.27
C ILE A 34 -7.27 -6.15 -11.62
N LEU A 35 -6.96 -7.25 -12.30
CA LEU A 35 -7.32 -8.60 -11.88
C LEU A 35 -6.83 -8.95 -10.47
N PRO A 36 -5.60 -8.59 -10.03
CA PRO A 36 -5.16 -8.85 -8.67
C PRO A 36 -6.07 -8.21 -7.61
N ASP A 37 -6.59 -7.01 -7.84
CA ASP A 37 -7.48 -6.29 -6.91
C ASP A 37 -8.90 -6.88 -6.83
N LEU A 38 -9.30 -7.70 -7.81
CA LEU A 38 -10.56 -8.44 -7.77
C LEU A 38 -10.55 -9.55 -6.70
N ASP A 39 -9.44 -9.77 -6.04
CA ASP A 39 -9.33 -10.67 -4.88
C ASP A 39 -10.29 -10.29 -3.74
N ILE A 40 -10.78 -9.06 -3.70
CA ILE A 40 -11.82 -8.64 -2.76
C ILE A 40 -13.09 -9.48 -2.91
N LEU A 41 -13.37 -9.99 -4.12
CA LEU A 41 -14.49 -10.88 -4.40
C LEU A 41 -14.28 -12.27 -3.78
N LEU A 42 -13.05 -12.64 -3.44
CA LEU A 42 -12.71 -13.89 -2.76
C LEU A 42 -12.86 -13.78 -1.22
N ALA A 43 -13.21 -12.60 -0.70
CA ALA A 43 -13.40 -12.40 0.74
C ALA A 43 -14.37 -13.38 1.41
N PRO A 44 -15.49 -13.83 0.78
CA PRO A 44 -16.35 -14.87 1.33
C PRO A 44 -15.64 -16.22 1.47
N LEU A 45 -14.80 -16.61 0.49
CA LEU A 45 -14.04 -17.86 0.51
C LEU A 45 -13.00 -17.88 1.64
N LYS A 46 -12.44 -16.74 1.99
CA LYS A 46 -11.52 -16.60 3.15
C LYS A 46 -12.15 -17.06 4.45
N LYS A 47 -13.47 -16.86 4.63
CA LYS A 47 -14.19 -17.32 5.83
C LYS A 47 -14.28 -18.84 5.92
N ILE A 48 -14.36 -19.51 4.76
CA ILE A 48 -14.48 -20.98 4.65
C ILE A 48 -13.10 -21.62 4.78
N ILE A 49 -12.13 -21.17 3.98
CA ILE A 49 -10.79 -21.80 3.86
C ILE A 49 -9.85 -21.36 4.99
N LYS A 50 -10.19 -20.28 5.74
CA LYS A 50 -9.39 -19.70 6.85
C LYS A 50 -7.94 -19.40 6.45
N SER A 51 -7.68 -19.06 5.17
CA SER A 51 -6.37 -18.71 4.66
C SER A 51 -6.17 -17.20 4.63
N ASN A 52 -5.07 -16.72 5.20
CA ASN A 52 -4.69 -15.31 5.14
C ASN A 52 -4.31 -14.86 3.73
N TYR A 53 -3.88 -15.78 2.87
CA TYR A 53 -3.47 -15.50 1.48
C TYR A 53 -4.66 -15.28 0.53
N LEU A 54 -5.89 -15.61 0.93
CA LEU A 54 -7.12 -15.23 0.22
C LEU A 54 -7.63 -13.83 0.60
N GLY A 55 -6.92 -13.10 1.45
CA GLY A 55 -7.26 -11.71 1.77
C GLY A 55 -6.74 -10.75 0.73
N HIS A 56 -7.33 -9.57 0.68
CA HIS A 56 -6.87 -8.49 -0.20
C HIS A 56 -5.37 -8.21 0.00
N ARG A 57 -4.65 -8.11 -1.12
CA ARG A 57 -3.18 -8.05 -1.17
C ARG A 57 -2.49 -9.28 -0.54
N GLY A 58 -3.14 -10.43 -0.69
CA GLY A 58 -2.61 -11.73 -0.33
C GLY A 58 -1.90 -12.41 -1.49
N GLY A 59 -2.16 -13.71 -1.67
CA GLY A 59 -1.53 -14.54 -2.71
C GLY A 59 -1.80 -14.07 -4.14
N SER A 60 -2.92 -13.40 -4.40
CA SER A 60 -3.25 -12.80 -5.70
C SER A 60 -2.21 -11.77 -6.15
N HIS A 61 -1.55 -11.04 -5.22
CA HIS A 61 -0.51 -10.06 -5.53
C HIS A 61 0.88 -10.72 -5.66
N SER A 62 0.94 -11.79 -6.48
CA SER A 62 2.17 -12.54 -6.77
C SER A 62 2.40 -12.67 -8.27
N TYR A 63 3.66 -12.49 -8.70
CA TYR A 63 4.05 -12.71 -10.09
C TYR A 63 3.77 -14.15 -10.54
N ILE A 64 4.02 -15.13 -9.66
CA ILE A 64 3.84 -16.55 -9.99
C ILE A 64 2.36 -16.87 -10.21
N ILE A 65 1.50 -16.38 -9.34
CA ILE A 65 0.04 -16.52 -9.50
C ILE A 65 -0.42 -15.80 -10.77
N GLY A 66 0.14 -14.62 -11.06
CA GLY A 66 -0.11 -13.89 -12.29
C GLY A 66 0.23 -14.69 -13.56
N ILE A 67 1.40 -15.33 -13.60
CA ILE A 67 1.82 -16.19 -14.72
C ILE A 67 0.85 -17.34 -14.90
N ILE A 68 0.44 -18.01 -13.81
CA ILE A 68 -0.47 -19.16 -13.84
C ILE A 68 -1.87 -18.74 -14.31
N ILE A 69 -2.43 -17.66 -13.74
CA ILE A 69 -3.76 -17.17 -14.13
C ILE A 69 -3.76 -16.74 -15.59
N SER A 70 -2.73 -16.00 -16.02
CA SER A 70 -2.58 -15.55 -17.41
C SER A 70 -2.50 -16.73 -18.38
N PHE A 71 -1.85 -17.83 -18.01
CA PHE A 71 -1.78 -19.05 -18.79
C PHE A 71 -3.19 -19.64 -19.03
N PHE A 72 -3.96 -19.81 -17.96
CA PHE A 72 -5.32 -20.37 -18.08
C PHE A 72 -6.26 -19.46 -18.87
N ILE A 73 -6.18 -18.15 -18.66
CA ILE A 73 -6.97 -17.17 -19.43
C ILE A 73 -6.55 -17.21 -20.91
N GLY A 74 -5.25 -17.34 -21.21
CA GLY A 74 -4.74 -17.52 -22.57
C GLY A 74 -5.32 -18.77 -23.25
N LEU A 75 -5.35 -19.91 -22.55
CA LEU A 75 -5.95 -21.14 -23.06
C LEU A 75 -7.44 -20.98 -23.35
N ILE A 76 -8.19 -20.40 -22.40
CA ILE A 76 -9.63 -20.16 -22.57
C ILE A 76 -9.89 -19.22 -23.75
N SER A 77 -9.15 -18.11 -23.83
CA SER A 77 -9.29 -17.11 -24.89
C SER A 77 -8.98 -17.70 -26.27
N SER A 78 -7.93 -18.52 -26.39
CA SER A 78 -7.58 -19.13 -27.67
C SER A 78 -8.64 -20.11 -28.18
N ASN A 79 -9.32 -20.82 -27.27
CA ASN A 79 -10.38 -21.76 -27.64
C ASN A 79 -11.73 -21.07 -27.95
N LEU A 80 -12.04 -19.97 -27.24
CA LEU A 80 -13.34 -19.30 -27.40
C LEU A 80 -13.34 -18.19 -28.44
N THR A 81 -12.23 -17.45 -28.59
CA THR A 81 -12.16 -16.22 -29.41
C THR A 81 -11.16 -16.31 -30.55
N LEU A 82 -10.52 -17.48 -30.76
CA LEU A 82 -9.49 -17.72 -31.78
C LEU A 82 -8.29 -16.77 -31.70
N LYS A 83 -8.07 -16.15 -30.54
CA LYS A 83 -6.90 -15.27 -30.32
C LYS A 83 -5.64 -16.11 -30.09
N PRO A 84 -4.45 -15.67 -30.57
CA PRO A 84 -3.22 -16.39 -30.36
C PRO A 84 -2.91 -16.56 -28.87
N PHE A 85 -2.84 -17.81 -28.38
CA PHE A 85 -2.57 -18.15 -26.99
C PHE A 85 -1.38 -17.38 -26.41
N PHE A 86 -0.23 -17.43 -27.08
CA PHE A 86 0.99 -16.80 -26.59
C PHE A 86 0.87 -15.28 -26.42
N LEU A 87 0.13 -14.61 -27.30
CA LEU A 87 -0.07 -13.18 -27.24
C LEU A 87 -0.91 -12.79 -26.01
N VAL A 88 -2.02 -13.50 -25.78
CA VAL A 88 -2.86 -13.27 -24.60
C VAL A 88 -2.10 -13.56 -23.31
N TRP A 89 -1.32 -14.66 -23.30
CA TRP A 89 -0.51 -15.04 -22.15
C TRP A 89 0.57 -14.00 -21.82
N ILE A 90 1.32 -13.51 -22.82
CA ILE A 90 2.34 -12.46 -22.65
C ILE A 90 1.71 -11.16 -22.15
N ILE A 91 0.60 -10.72 -22.75
CA ILE A 91 -0.16 -9.55 -22.26
C ILE A 91 -0.53 -9.74 -20.79
N GLY A 92 -1.03 -10.91 -20.43
CA GLY A 92 -1.37 -11.22 -19.05
C GLY A 92 -0.19 -11.14 -18.10
N ILE A 93 0.95 -11.76 -18.44
CA ILE A 93 2.18 -11.69 -17.63
C ILE A 93 2.64 -10.24 -17.45
N LEU A 94 2.66 -9.46 -18.52
CA LEU A 94 3.14 -8.08 -18.49
C LEU A 94 2.22 -7.20 -17.62
N PHE A 95 0.92 -7.22 -17.85
CA PHE A 95 0.00 -6.27 -17.20
C PHE A 95 -0.38 -6.69 -15.77
N TYR A 96 -0.48 -8.01 -15.51
CA TYR A 96 -0.58 -8.50 -14.13
C TYR A 96 0.71 -8.24 -13.35
N GLY A 97 1.87 -8.50 -13.97
CA GLY A 97 3.17 -8.21 -13.37
C GLY A 97 3.37 -6.71 -13.11
N LEU A 98 2.90 -5.85 -14.00
CA LEU A 98 2.90 -4.40 -13.83
C LEU A 98 2.10 -3.99 -12.58
N HIS A 99 0.88 -4.54 -12.40
CA HIS A 99 0.09 -4.31 -11.20
C HIS A 99 0.86 -4.67 -9.92
N VAL A 100 1.42 -5.88 -9.86
CA VAL A 100 2.21 -6.34 -8.70
C VAL A 100 3.41 -5.43 -8.45
N SER A 101 4.11 -4.99 -9.52
CA SER A 101 5.24 -4.06 -9.44
C SER A 101 4.83 -2.72 -8.85
N MET A 102 3.69 -2.17 -9.28
CA MET A 102 3.16 -0.91 -8.77
C MET A 102 2.76 -1.01 -7.31
N ASP A 103 2.20 -2.14 -6.89
CA ASP A 103 1.85 -2.36 -5.48
C ASP A 103 3.09 -2.57 -4.59
N LEU A 104 4.18 -3.15 -5.11
CA LEU A 104 5.46 -3.21 -4.40
C LEU A 104 6.04 -1.82 -4.11
N LEU A 105 5.77 -0.81 -4.96
CA LEU A 105 6.18 0.57 -4.70
C LEU A 105 5.42 1.20 -3.54
N THR A 106 4.25 0.66 -3.16
CA THR A 106 3.44 1.23 -2.07
C THR A 106 3.95 0.88 -0.68
N THR A 107 3.33 1.45 0.36
CA THR A 107 3.64 1.14 1.77
C THR A 107 3.04 -0.17 2.26
N THR A 108 2.16 -0.83 1.51
CA THR A 108 1.58 -2.11 1.92
C THR A 108 2.46 -3.26 1.44
N LYS A 109 2.90 -4.09 2.37
CA LYS A 109 3.68 -5.29 2.05
C LYS A 109 2.82 -6.34 1.34
N ILE A 110 3.37 -6.96 0.28
CA ILE A 110 2.73 -8.03 -0.49
C ILE A 110 3.67 -9.23 -0.66
N PRO A 111 3.14 -10.46 -0.74
CA PRO A 111 3.92 -11.69 -0.94
C PRO A 111 4.16 -11.95 -2.43
N TYR A 112 4.97 -11.10 -3.08
CA TYR A 112 5.14 -11.05 -4.55
C TYR A 112 5.70 -12.33 -5.19
N LEU A 113 6.27 -13.26 -4.41
CA LEU A 113 6.77 -14.58 -4.86
C LEU A 113 5.94 -15.76 -4.32
N TYR A 114 4.74 -15.52 -3.79
CA TYR A 114 3.87 -16.61 -3.35
C TYR A 114 3.51 -17.54 -4.52
N PRO A 115 3.47 -18.86 -4.39
CA PRO A 115 3.64 -19.67 -3.17
C PRO A 115 5.09 -20.03 -2.81
N LEU A 116 6.10 -19.71 -3.64
CA LEU A 116 7.49 -20.08 -3.39
C LEU A 116 8.05 -19.39 -2.13
N SER A 117 7.63 -18.17 -1.87
CA SER A 117 7.98 -17.45 -0.66
C SER A 117 6.75 -16.78 -0.04
N LYS A 118 6.60 -16.95 1.27
CA LYS A 118 5.57 -16.27 2.07
C LYS A 118 6.04 -14.90 2.59
N LYS A 119 7.29 -14.52 2.32
CA LYS A 119 7.86 -13.25 2.77
C LYS A 119 7.23 -12.08 2.03
N GLU A 120 6.76 -11.11 2.79
CA GLU A 120 6.12 -9.92 2.26
C GLU A 120 7.09 -8.76 2.15
N HIS A 121 7.00 -7.99 1.07
CA HIS A 121 7.87 -6.87 0.76
C HIS A 121 7.09 -5.64 0.34
N SER A 122 7.72 -4.48 0.54
CA SER A 122 7.26 -3.16 0.11
C SER A 122 8.47 -2.24 -0.03
N PHE A 123 8.47 -1.41 -1.05
CA PHE A 123 9.54 -0.44 -1.27
C PHE A 123 9.28 0.93 -0.63
N TYR A 124 8.11 1.20 -0.07
CA TYR A 124 7.80 2.48 0.59
C TYR A 124 8.09 3.72 -0.26
N VAL A 125 7.87 3.66 -1.56
CA VAL A 125 8.03 4.79 -2.49
C VAL A 125 6.79 5.67 -2.48
N GLU A 126 5.60 5.04 -2.50
CA GLU A 126 4.31 5.73 -2.53
C GLU A 126 3.42 5.25 -1.39
N LYS A 127 2.54 6.10 -0.92
CA LYS A 127 1.56 5.72 0.09
C LYS A 127 0.51 4.80 -0.53
N ALA A 128 0.21 3.68 0.13
CA ALA A 128 -0.89 2.81 -0.29
C ALA A 128 -2.23 3.57 -0.22
N GLY A 129 -3.02 3.51 -1.29
CA GLY A 129 -4.26 4.28 -1.40
C GLY A 129 -4.00 5.80 -1.37
N SER A 130 -2.97 6.27 -2.08
CA SER A 130 -2.66 7.69 -2.20
C SER A 130 -3.81 8.46 -2.83
N GLN A 131 -4.35 9.43 -2.11
CA GLN A 131 -5.38 10.31 -2.65
C GLN A 131 -4.87 11.12 -3.85
N PHE A 132 -3.59 11.44 -3.87
CA PHE A 132 -2.98 12.18 -4.97
C PHE A 132 -3.05 11.38 -6.28
N THR A 133 -2.57 10.13 -6.28
CA THR A 133 -2.61 9.27 -7.48
C THR A 133 -4.04 8.95 -7.89
N PHE A 134 -4.94 8.70 -6.93
CA PHE A 134 -6.35 8.45 -7.16
C PHE A 134 -7.05 9.60 -7.87
N PHE A 135 -6.95 10.82 -7.34
CA PHE A 135 -7.61 11.98 -7.96
C PHE A 135 -7.01 12.33 -9.32
N ASN A 136 -5.69 12.21 -9.50
CA ASN A 136 -5.05 12.40 -10.80
C ASN A 136 -5.53 11.38 -11.83
N SER A 137 -5.68 10.11 -11.46
CA SER A 137 -6.17 9.07 -12.36
C SER A 137 -7.62 9.32 -12.78
N ILE A 138 -8.50 9.72 -11.84
CA ILE A 138 -9.87 10.10 -12.15
C ILE A 138 -9.92 11.34 -13.05
N LEU A 139 -9.13 12.37 -12.75
CA LEU A 139 -9.06 13.58 -13.56
C LEU A 139 -8.64 13.25 -15.01
N PHE A 140 -7.63 12.40 -15.19
CA PHE A 140 -7.22 11.95 -16.52
C PHE A 140 -8.35 11.24 -17.27
N LEU A 141 -9.07 10.31 -16.62
CA LEU A 141 -10.18 9.60 -17.24
C LEU A 141 -11.31 10.57 -17.66
N ILE A 142 -11.64 11.54 -16.81
CA ILE A 142 -12.65 12.57 -17.13
C ILE A 142 -12.19 13.41 -18.33
N LEU A 143 -10.97 13.95 -18.28
CA LEU A 143 -10.44 14.78 -19.36
C LEU A 143 -10.38 14.02 -20.70
N SER A 144 -9.89 12.79 -20.68
CA SER A 144 -9.85 11.95 -21.89
C SER A 144 -11.26 11.69 -22.45
N GLY A 145 -12.22 11.37 -21.58
CA GLY A 145 -13.61 11.16 -21.96
C GLY A 145 -14.28 12.42 -22.53
N VAL A 146 -14.04 13.59 -21.91
CA VAL A 146 -14.57 14.89 -22.39
C VAL A 146 -13.97 15.24 -23.74
N ILE A 147 -12.64 15.11 -23.91
CA ILE A 147 -11.98 15.40 -25.20
C ILE A 147 -12.51 14.47 -26.29
N PHE A 148 -12.64 13.17 -26.00
CA PHE A 148 -13.20 12.22 -26.97
C PHE A 148 -14.66 12.56 -27.35
N ARG A 149 -15.50 12.89 -26.35
CA ARG A 149 -16.92 13.15 -26.58
C ARG A 149 -17.19 14.47 -27.30
N LEU A 150 -16.47 15.55 -26.94
CA LEU A 150 -16.75 16.90 -27.45
C LEU A 150 -16.04 17.18 -28.76
N PHE A 151 -14.85 16.69 -28.95
CA PHE A 151 -14.02 17.05 -30.09
C PHE A 151 -13.84 15.90 -31.10
N ALA A 152 -14.14 14.64 -30.70
CA ALA A 152 -13.87 13.43 -31.46
C ALA A 152 -12.44 13.43 -32.10
N ASN A 153 -11.50 14.13 -31.45
CA ASN A 153 -10.17 14.39 -31.98
C ASN A 153 -9.16 13.40 -31.41
N MET A 154 -8.81 12.40 -32.21
CA MET A 154 -7.86 11.36 -31.81
C MET A 154 -6.47 11.94 -31.54
N SER A 155 -6.01 12.94 -32.33
CA SER A 155 -4.69 13.55 -32.14
C SER A 155 -4.58 14.28 -30.81
N LEU A 156 -5.63 14.98 -30.38
CA LEU A 156 -5.66 15.65 -29.08
C LEU A 156 -5.67 14.65 -27.92
N ASN A 157 -6.38 13.53 -28.06
CA ASN A 157 -6.35 12.46 -27.07
C ASN A 157 -4.96 11.81 -26.96
N LEU A 158 -4.29 11.55 -28.10
CA LEU A 158 -2.93 11.02 -28.09
C LEU A 158 -1.93 11.98 -27.44
N LEU A 159 -2.08 13.28 -27.70
CA LEU A 159 -1.27 14.31 -27.03
C LEU A 159 -1.48 14.29 -25.52
N LEU A 160 -2.73 14.24 -25.04
CA LEU A 160 -3.05 14.15 -23.62
C LEU A 160 -2.45 12.89 -22.98
N ILE A 161 -2.58 11.74 -23.65
CA ILE A 161 -2.01 10.46 -23.22
C ILE A 161 -0.49 10.57 -23.05
N ASN A 162 0.21 11.14 -24.05
CA ASN A 162 1.66 11.31 -24.02
C ASN A 162 2.11 12.26 -22.91
N ILE A 163 1.43 13.39 -22.73
CA ILE A 163 1.71 14.33 -21.63
C ILE A 163 1.52 13.64 -20.28
N TYR A 164 0.38 12.95 -20.10
CA TYR A 164 0.08 12.31 -18.82
C TYR A 164 1.04 11.16 -18.52
N THR A 165 1.41 10.36 -19.51
CA THR A 165 2.40 9.29 -19.38
C THR A 165 3.76 9.85 -18.94
N SER A 166 4.20 10.94 -19.59
CA SER A 166 5.46 11.61 -19.25
C SER A 166 5.43 12.15 -17.80
N LEU A 167 4.36 12.82 -17.42
CA LEU A 167 4.18 13.32 -16.04
C LEU A 167 4.16 12.18 -15.01
N PHE A 168 3.54 11.05 -15.35
CA PHE A 168 3.47 9.89 -14.48
C PHE A 168 4.85 9.25 -14.28
N ILE A 169 5.64 9.11 -15.34
CA ILE A 169 7.01 8.61 -15.29
C ILE A 169 7.89 9.55 -14.46
N ILE A 170 7.84 10.86 -14.72
CA ILE A 170 8.59 11.88 -13.97
C ILE A 170 8.20 11.84 -12.49
N TYR A 171 6.92 11.73 -12.18
CA TYR A 171 6.41 11.61 -10.82
C TYR A 171 7.01 10.42 -10.07
N TYR A 172 6.95 9.20 -10.63
CA TYR A 172 7.50 8.02 -9.98
C TYR A 172 9.02 8.04 -9.90
N PHE A 173 9.69 8.54 -10.93
CA PHE A 173 11.13 8.77 -10.88
C PHE A 173 11.51 9.69 -9.70
N TYR A 174 10.82 10.82 -9.58
CA TYR A 174 11.02 11.75 -8.46
C TYR A 174 10.79 11.07 -7.11
N ARG A 175 9.72 10.30 -6.96
CA ARG A 175 9.40 9.59 -5.71
C ARG A 175 10.47 8.56 -5.34
N ILE A 176 10.95 7.80 -6.31
CA ILE A 176 12.01 6.79 -6.11
C ILE A 176 13.31 7.49 -5.70
N MET A 177 13.73 8.50 -6.43
CA MET A 177 14.95 9.27 -6.13
C MET A 177 14.86 9.93 -4.76
N SER A 178 13.73 10.57 -4.46
CA SER A 178 13.46 11.16 -3.15
C SER A 178 13.64 10.15 -2.01
N LYS A 179 13.05 8.96 -2.14
CA LYS A 179 13.23 7.90 -1.16
C LYS A 179 14.68 7.47 -1.03
N ILE A 180 15.39 7.25 -2.15
CA ILE A 180 16.80 6.80 -2.13
C ILE A 180 17.66 7.83 -1.39
N PHE A 181 17.55 9.11 -1.76
CA PHE A 181 18.35 10.18 -1.12
C PHE A 181 18.06 10.30 0.38
N ILE A 182 16.77 10.30 0.76
CA ILE A 182 16.41 10.41 2.19
C ILE A 182 16.88 9.16 2.92
N SER A 183 16.65 7.95 2.38
CA SER A 183 17.04 6.71 3.04
C SER A 183 18.56 6.59 3.24
N ALA A 184 19.37 7.18 2.35
CA ALA A 184 20.83 7.24 2.50
C ALA A 184 21.31 8.13 3.66
N THR A 185 20.46 9.04 4.13
CA THR A 185 20.80 9.97 5.24
C THR A 185 20.15 9.57 6.57
N LEU A 186 19.41 8.46 6.61
CA LEU A 186 18.74 8.00 7.83
C LEU A 186 19.71 7.30 8.78
N GLU A 187 19.47 7.49 10.05
CA GLU A 187 20.09 6.70 11.12
C GLU A 187 19.44 5.30 11.20
N ASN A 188 20.16 4.33 11.77
CA ASN A 188 19.71 2.92 11.78
C ASN A 188 18.34 2.69 12.43
N HIS A 189 17.94 3.56 13.36
CA HIS A 189 16.66 3.49 14.07
C HIS A 189 15.52 4.26 13.39
N GLN A 190 15.81 4.96 12.28
CA GLN A 190 14.84 5.78 11.55
C GLN A 190 14.29 5.05 10.34
N LYS A 191 12.99 5.25 10.09
CA LYS A 191 12.28 4.70 8.93
C LYS A 191 11.62 5.81 8.13
N TYR A 192 11.83 5.78 6.81
CA TYR A 192 11.13 6.65 5.87
C TYR A 192 9.70 6.18 5.63
N LEU A 193 8.75 7.12 5.64
CA LEU A 193 7.36 6.91 5.28
C LEU A 193 6.93 7.99 4.28
N PRO A 194 6.45 7.61 3.08
CA PRO A 194 6.01 8.58 2.07
C PRO A 194 4.77 9.35 2.54
N GLY A 195 4.74 10.65 2.25
CA GLY A 195 3.57 11.49 2.47
C GLY A 195 2.50 11.27 1.39
N VAL A 196 1.30 11.84 1.61
CA VAL A 196 0.22 11.85 0.61
C VAL A 196 0.61 12.69 -0.60
N LEU A 197 1.15 13.88 -0.38
CA LEU A 197 1.69 14.72 -1.44
C LEU A 197 3.17 14.35 -1.71
N PRO A 198 3.63 14.44 -2.97
CA PRO A 198 4.93 13.92 -3.38
C PRO A 198 6.13 14.56 -2.66
N PHE A 199 6.00 15.80 -2.25
CA PHE A 199 7.07 16.56 -1.61
C PHE A 199 7.04 16.53 -0.07
N TYR A 200 6.08 15.81 0.53
CA TYR A 200 6.05 15.56 1.97
C TYR A 200 6.41 14.12 2.30
N PHE A 201 7.10 13.95 3.41
CA PHE A 201 7.44 12.64 3.98
C PHE A 201 7.46 12.70 5.50
N LYS A 202 7.52 11.53 6.12
CA LYS A 202 7.67 11.39 7.56
C LYS A 202 8.89 10.53 7.86
N LEU A 203 9.62 10.90 8.90
CA LEU A 203 10.61 10.05 9.52
C LEU A 203 10.03 9.52 10.81
N TYR A 204 10.09 8.24 10.98
CA TYR A 204 9.66 7.54 12.17
C TYR A 204 10.87 6.94 12.86
N SER A 205 11.00 7.17 14.15
CA SER A 205 11.96 6.49 15.00
C SER A 205 11.24 5.85 16.19
N TYR A 206 11.80 4.73 16.66
CA TYR A 206 11.27 4.00 17.78
C TYR A 206 12.41 3.28 18.50
N GLU A 207 12.52 3.52 19.80
CA GLU A 207 13.53 2.91 20.65
C GLU A 207 12.91 2.49 21.98
N ILE A 208 13.42 1.38 22.50
CA ILE A 208 13.14 0.92 23.85
C ILE A 208 14.47 0.84 24.60
N ASN A 209 14.65 1.71 25.59
CA ASN A 209 15.83 1.74 26.43
C ASN A 209 15.44 1.31 27.86
N GLY A 210 15.55 -0.01 28.15
CA GLY A 210 15.09 -0.56 29.41
C GLY A 210 13.56 -0.43 29.56
N ASN A 211 13.13 0.42 30.49
CA ASN A 211 11.74 0.73 30.76
C ASN A 211 11.23 1.99 30.03
N GLU A 212 12.08 2.68 29.30
CA GLU A 212 11.70 3.87 28.57
C GLU A 212 11.35 3.53 27.13
N VAL A 213 10.17 3.97 26.69
CA VAL A 213 9.67 3.84 25.32
C VAL A 213 9.68 5.21 24.70
N VAL A 214 10.53 5.42 23.71
CA VAL A 214 10.64 6.67 22.95
C VAL A 214 10.21 6.41 21.52
N ALA A 215 9.23 7.16 21.04
CA ALA A 215 8.84 7.12 19.64
C ALA A 215 8.67 8.54 19.12
N SER A 216 9.11 8.78 17.91
CA SER A 216 8.92 10.09 17.28
C SER A 216 8.46 9.97 15.83
N ILE A 217 7.66 10.96 15.42
CA ILE A 217 7.27 11.17 14.02
C ILE A 217 7.67 12.58 13.65
N GLU A 218 8.59 12.71 12.73
CA GLU A 218 8.98 13.99 12.17
C GLU A 218 8.39 14.14 10.77
N LYS A 219 7.50 15.11 10.57
CA LYS A 219 6.99 15.47 9.24
C LYS A 219 7.94 16.50 8.62
N ARG A 220 8.37 16.22 7.41
CA ARG A 220 9.29 17.07 6.63
C ARG A 220 8.73 17.33 5.24
N SER A 221 9.23 18.40 4.63
CA SER A 221 9.03 18.70 3.21
C SER A 221 10.38 18.89 2.54
N HIS A 222 10.48 18.55 1.25
CA HIS A 222 11.67 18.82 0.44
C HIS A 222 11.94 20.32 0.24
N PHE A 223 10.89 21.14 0.30
CA PHE A 223 10.96 22.58 -0.01
C PHE A 223 10.91 23.47 1.23
N SER A 224 10.82 22.91 2.44
CA SER A 224 10.71 23.69 3.67
C SER A 224 11.60 23.12 4.76
N LYS A 225 12.30 24.03 5.47
CA LYS A 225 13.06 23.67 6.67
C LYS A 225 12.17 23.45 7.90
N LYS A 226 10.87 23.78 7.81
CA LYS A 226 9.92 23.58 8.92
C LYS A 226 9.73 22.07 9.16
N LYS A 227 9.85 21.70 10.43
CA LYS A 227 9.66 20.33 10.91
C LYS A 227 8.53 20.34 11.93
N GLU A 228 7.61 19.40 11.81
CA GLU A 228 6.60 19.13 12.83
C GLU A 228 6.98 17.80 13.50
N ILE A 229 7.30 17.84 14.79
CA ILE A 229 7.72 16.67 15.55
C ILE A 229 6.61 16.31 16.52
N ILE A 230 6.16 15.07 16.46
CA ILE A 230 5.29 14.44 17.46
C ILE A 230 6.17 13.45 18.19
N GLN A 231 6.41 13.68 19.48
CA GLN A 231 7.20 12.81 20.33
C GLN A 231 6.32 12.17 21.40
N ILE A 232 6.52 10.88 21.62
CA ILE A 232 5.83 10.09 22.59
C ILE A 232 6.90 9.46 23.48
N ASN A 233 6.95 9.89 24.74
CA ASN A 233 7.87 9.35 25.74
C ASN A 233 7.03 8.72 26.86
N ALA A 234 7.34 7.49 27.20
CA ALA A 234 6.68 6.82 28.30
C ALA A 234 7.69 5.99 29.10
N VAL A 235 7.72 6.21 30.42
CA VAL A 235 8.47 5.37 31.35
C VAL A 235 7.49 4.34 31.90
N LEU A 236 7.84 3.06 31.74
CA LEU A 236 7.06 1.92 32.20
C LEU A 236 7.62 1.42 33.53
N ASN A 237 6.76 1.06 34.47
CA ASN A 237 7.20 0.25 35.59
C ASN A 237 7.38 -1.22 35.16
N THR A 238 7.90 -2.08 36.03
CA THR A 238 8.18 -3.48 35.69
C THR A 238 6.93 -4.22 35.21
N GLN A 239 5.77 -3.97 35.82
CA GLN A 239 4.50 -4.64 35.50
C GLN A 239 3.95 -4.14 34.15
N GLU A 240 4.00 -2.82 33.93
CA GLU A 240 3.60 -2.21 32.65
C GLU A 240 4.49 -2.70 31.50
N LYS A 241 5.79 -2.93 31.76
CA LYS A 241 6.72 -3.46 30.75
C LYS A 241 6.33 -4.87 30.31
N ILE A 242 5.95 -5.75 31.23
CA ILE A 242 5.48 -7.09 30.89
C ILE A 242 4.21 -7.03 30.04
N SER A 243 3.25 -6.17 30.40
CA SER A 243 2.02 -5.97 29.63
C SER A 243 2.31 -5.38 28.24
N PHE A 244 3.27 -4.46 28.15
CA PHE A 244 3.73 -3.87 26.89
C PHE A 244 4.34 -4.91 25.96
N ASP A 245 5.26 -5.75 26.45
CA ASP A 245 5.91 -6.78 25.66
C ASP A 245 4.89 -7.83 25.18
N LYS A 246 3.91 -8.19 26.01
CA LYS A 246 2.79 -9.07 25.63
C LYS A 246 1.91 -8.44 24.54
N ALA A 247 1.59 -7.14 24.66
CA ALA A 247 0.84 -6.42 23.61
C ALA A 247 1.60 -6.37 22.29
N TRP A 248 2.92 -6.15 22.34
CA TRP A 248 3.79 -6.15 21.17
C TRP A 248 3.80 -7.51 20.47
N GLU A 249 3.91 -8.59 21.25
CA GLU A 249 3.84 -9.96 20.74
C GLU A 249 2.49 -10.25 20.06
N LEU A 250 1.37 -9.88 20.71
CA LEU A 250 0.02 -10.05 20.18
C LEU A 250 -0.16 -9.28 18.86
N ASN A 251 0.36 -8.03 18.79
CA ASN A 251 0.29 -7.22 17.58
C ASN A 251 1.09 -7.87 16.43
N ASN A 252 2.28 -8.40 16.70
CA ASN A 252 3.12 -9.05 15.69
C ASN A 252 2.54 -10.39 15.20
N LYS A 253 1.80 -11.10 16.02
CA LYS A 253 1.08 -12.32 15.62
C LYS A 253 -0.14 -12.03 14.75
N HIS A 254 -0.64 -10.81 14.76
CA HIS A 254 -1.82 -10.45 13.97
C HIS A 254 -1.44 -10.21 12.52
N TYR A 255 -1.77 -11.17 11.62
CA TYR A 255 -1.39 -11.13 10.20
C TYR A 255 -1.62 -9.78 9.51
N TYR A 256 -2.75 -9.14 9.76
CA TYR A 256 -3.11 -7.87 9.11
C TYR A 256 -2.29 -6.69 9.65
N PHE A 257 -2.15 -6.58 10.98
CA PHE A 257 -1.49 -5.43 11.61
C PHE A 257 0.03 -5.53 11.57
N ALA A 258 0.59 -6.73 11.52
CA ALA A 258 2.03 -6.94 11.36
C ALA A 258 2.60 -6.40 10.03
N LYS A 259 1.73 -6.14 9.05
CA LYS A 259 2.14 -5.53 7.76
C LYS A 259 2.53 -4.06 7.89
N TRP A 260 2.06 -3.36 8.90
CA TRP A 260 2.24 -1.92 9.06
C TRP A 260 3.22 -1.56 10.17
N THR A 261 3.65 -0.29 10.17
CA THR A 261 4.55 0.24 11.20
C THR A 261 3.73 0.73 12.39
N PRO A 262 3.83 0.03 13.55
CA PRO A 262 3.09 0.42 14.75
C PRO A 262 3.81 1.56 15.48
N LEU A 263 3.04 2.53 15.94
CA LEU A 263 3.46 3.56 16.86
C LEU A 263 2.78 3.31 18.19
N PRO A 264 3.48 2.91 19.26
CA PRO A 264 2.89 2.67 20.55
C PRO A 264 2.55 3.99 21.27
N VAL A 265 1.35 4.06 21.82
CA VAL A 265 0.90 5.13 22.71
C VAL A 265 0.37 4.48 23.99
N ILE A 266 0.91 4.89 25.12
CA ILE A 266 0.50 4.40 26.43
C ILE A 266 -0.69 5.21 26.93
N VAL A 267 -1.73 4.53 27.36
CA VAL A 267 -2.92 5.14 27.94
C VAL A 267 -3.18 4.51 29.31
N ARG A 268 -3.15 5.31 30.37
CA ARG A 268 -3.45 4.88 31.73
C ARG A 268 -4.81 5.42 32.12
N LYS A 269 -5.69 4.54 32.56
CA LYS A 269 -7.00 4.86 33.14
C LYS A 269 -7.14 4.11 34.47
N GLU A 270 -8.13 4.50 35.27
CA GLU A 270 -8.38 3.82 36.54
C GLU A 270 -8.51 2.28 36.38
N GLY A 271 -7.61 1.54 37.00
CA GLY A 271 -7.56 0.07 36.94
C GLY A 271 -7.13 -0.55 35.60
N ILE A 272 -6.90 0.24 34.54
CA ILE A 272 -6.60 -0.30 33.21
C ILE A 272 -5.34 0.34 32.65
N PHE A 273 -4.40 -0.51 32.27
CA PHE A 273 -3.23 -0.15 31.47
C PHE A 273 -3.45 -0.55 30.02
N SER A 274 -3.43 0.42 29.10
CA SER A 274 -3.70 0.19 27.69
C SER A 274 -2.52 0.58 26.82
N ILE A 275 -2.20 -0.26 25.86
CA ILE A 275 -1.23 0.02 24.80
C ILE A 275 -1.98 0.14 23.49
N ARG A 276 -1.93 1.33 22.88
CA ARG A 276 -2.56 1.61 21.60
C ARG A 276 -1.50 1.71 20.52
N PHE A 277 -1.53 0.82 19.54
CA PHE A 277 -0.66 0.84 18.37
C PHE A 277 -1.36 1.56 17.24
N PHE A 278 -0.91 2.77 16.91
CA PHE A 278 -1.33 3.47 15.71
C PHE A 278 -0.52 2.99 14.51
N PHE A 279 -1.17 2.73 13.38
CA PHE A 279 -0.51 2.31 12.15
C PHE A 279 -0.27 3.51 11.24
N LEU A 280 0.99 3.84 10.99
CA LEU A 280 1.39 5.09 10.37
C LEU A 280 1.04 5.17 8.88
N GLU A 281 0.99 4.03 8.21
CA GLU A 281 0.62 3.91 6.80
C GLU A 281 -0.88 4.14 6.55
N THR A 282 -1.73 3.91 7.56
CA THR A 282 -3.21 3.94 7.42
C THR A 282 -3.83 5.32 7.54
N MET A 283 -3.03 6.37 7.63
CA MET A 283 -3.51 7.73 7.85
C MET A 283 -4.49 8.18 6.76
N MET A 284 -5.74 8.40 7.14
CA MET A 284 -6.77 9.02 6.32
C MET A 284 -7.31 10.26 7.05
N ARG A 285 -7.38 11.41 6.36
CA ARG A 285 -7.92 12.68 6.89
C ARG A 285 -7.42 13.01 8.32
N TYR A 286 -6.08 12.91 8.53
CA TYR A 286 -5.42 13.14 9.83
C TYR A 286 -5.75 12.13 10.93
N ARG A 287 -6.42 11.02 10.62
CA ARG A 287 -6.66 9.91 11.55
C ARG A 287 -5.90 8.68 11.10
N ASN A 288 -5.28 7.98 12.06
CA ASN A 288 -4.66 6.68 11.84
C ASN A 288 -5.56 5.58 12.41
N MET A 289 -5.59 4.43 11.77
CA MET A 289 -6.16 3.24 12.40
C MET A 289 -5.30 2.83 13.59
N TYR A 290 -5.92 2.28 14.60
CA TYR A 290 -5.23 1.72 15.75
C TYR A 290 -5.85 0.40 16.20
N ILE A 291 -5.05 -0.39 16.90
CA ILE A 291 -5.49 -1.46 17.79
C ILE A 291 -5.01 -1.14 19.20
N GLN A 292 -5.87 -1.35 20.18
CA GLN A 292 -5.58 -1.13 21.59
C GLN A 292 -5.70 -2.47 22.31
N TYR A 293 -4.73 -2.75 23.16
CA TYR A 293 -4.69 -3.92 24.04
C TYR A 293 -4.83 -3.42 25.47
N ASP A 294 -5.82 -3.92 26.19
CA ASP A 294 -6.17 -3.53 27.55
C ASP A 294 -5.75 -4.60 28.54
N PHE A 295 -5.09 -4.19 29.61
CA PHE A 295 -4.62 -5.04 30.69
C PHE A 295 -5.10 -4.47 32.03
N ASP A 296 -5.43 -5.35 32.94
CA ASP A 296 -5.67 -4.99 34.35
C ASP A 296 -4.34 -4.59 35.01
N ILE A 297 -4.32 -3.45 35.73
CA ILE A 297 -3.08 -2.92 36.30
C ILE A 297 -2.54 -3.83 37.41
N ASP A 298 -3.42 -4.38 38.22
CA ASP A 298 -3.02 -5.13 39.43
C ASP A 298 -2.64 -6.56 39.06
N THR A 299 -3.44 -7.21 38.23
CA THR A 299 -3.27 -8.63 37.89
C THR A 299 -2.47 -8.88 36.63
N GLN A 300 -2.22 -7.84 35.80
CA GLN A 300 -1.58 -7.91 34.46
C GLN A 300 -2.31 -8.82 33.47
N ASN A 301 -3.53 -9.20 33.79
CA ASN A 301 -4.34 -10.03 32.93
C ASN A 301 -4.80 -9.25 31.70
N PHE A 302 -4.75 -9.90 30.54
CA PHE A 302 -5.30 -9.36 29.33
C PHE A 302 -6.83 -9.31 29.42
N ILE A 303 -7.39 -8.09 29.28
CA ILE A 303 -8.85 -7.86 29.35
C ILE A 303 -9.46 -7.99 27.96
N GLY A 304 -8.84 -7.36 26.94
CA GLY A 304 -9.40 -7.38 25.60
C GLY A 304 -8.70 -6.47 24.59
N THR A 305 -9.28 -6.43 23.38
CA THR A 305 -8.80 -5.56 22.31
C THR A 305 -9.90 -4.64 21.84
N ASN A 306 -9.51 -3.40 21.52
CA ASN A 306 -10.37 -2.43 20.85
C ASN A 306 -9.72 -1.94 19.56
N ARG A 307 -10.51 -1.69 18.51
CA ARG A 307 -10.05 -1.20 17.22
C ARG A 307 -10.77 0.08 16.86
N GLY A 308 -10.05 1.02 16.27
CA GLY A 308 -10.66 2.27 15.89
C GLY A 308 -9.76 3.12 15.00
N SER A 309 -10.15 4.39 14.89
CA SER A 309 -9.34 5.42 14.24
C SER A 309 -9.27 6.65 15.12
N GLY A 310 -8.09 7.25 15.21
CA GLY A 310 -7.85 8.41 16.05
C GLY A 310 -6.72 9.30 15.54
N ARG A 311 -6.59 10.47 16.15
CA ARG A 311 -5.42 11.34 15.95
C ARG A 311 -4.33 10.93 16.93
N ILE A 312 -3.09 10.95 16.46
CA ILE A 312 -1.93 10.83 17.32
C ILE A 312 -1.76 12.21 17.97
N GLN A 313 -1.85 12.25 19.29
CA GLN A 313 -1.60 13.46 20.10
C GLN A 313 -0.25 13.30 20.77
N SER A 314 0.56 14.35 20.82
CA SER A 314 1.70 14.43 21.74
C SER A 314 1.18 14.49 23.15
N ASN A 315 1.70 13.66 24.02
CA ASN A 315 1.48 13.79 25.46
C ASN A 315 2.16 15.04 26.00
#